data_8fa77c4e472880e2b5910392000f1af7
#
_entry.id   8fa77c4e472880e2b5910392000f1af7
#
_cell.length_a   1.000
_cell.length_b   1.000
_cell.length_c   1.000
_cell.angle_alpha   90.00
_cell.angle_beta   90.00
_cell.angle_gamma   90.00
#
_symmetry.space_group_name_H-M   'P 1'
#
loop_
_entity.id
_entity.type
_entity.pdbx_description
1 polymer ?
#
loop_
_entity_poly.entity_id
_entity_poly.type
_entity_poly.pdbx_seq_one_letter_code
_entity_poly.pdbx_strand_id
1 'polypeptide(L)'
;MIQRLQSVLWSSRLHQLTGIVMRPFHATTVRTLLLRSLTLLMLSQPLIADPRLAPDLQALHWQSAMVRIEVPVIRSVEGRMRHFTEHCSATAITPGPDTLLLSAWHCFEDYAATQGPIQLFAQHSPDSPLPVRLIISGGSMSADWAILTPVTSTVIGAWIPLSSHPAQRGTRVIAAGFAPTTDSSRSEEPGETPPSRGLMYDPDCVVIVATSQPARSDCVAKKGASGGAILRRTASGSVRVVGVISAGDGTSVSYFHPTDGLINRVRSLR
;
A
#
# COMPACT_ATOMS: atom_id res chain seq x y z
N MET A 1 22.92 -43.22 18.11
CA MET A 1 22.30 -43.61 19.36
C MET A 1 20.82 -43.32 19.20
N ILE A 2 20.07 -44.14 18.67
CA ILE A 2 19.22 -45.30 18.84
C ILE A 2 18.47 -45.26 20.19
N GLN A 3 17.14 -45.15 20.12
CA GLN A 3 16.08 -45.83 20.84
C GLN A 3 14.75 -45.18 20.52
N ARG A 4 13.88 -45.81 19.77
CA ARG A 4 12.91 -46.92 19.91
C ARG A 4 11.68 -46.55 20.76
N LEU A 5 10.55 -46.46 20.06
CA LEU A 5 9.28 -47.18 20.14
C LEU A 5 8.73 -47.52 21.55
N GLN A 6 7.45 -47.18 21.77
CA GLN A 6 6.49 -48.14 22.32
C GLN A 6 5.05 -47.78 21.92
N SER A 7 4.46 -48.73 21.23
CA SER A 7 3.04 -48.91 20.93
C SER A 7 2.33 -49.60 22.11
N VAL A 8 1.12 -49.17 22.47
CA VAL A 8 0.24 -49.95 23.34
C VAL A 8 -1.14 -50.11 22.67
N LEU A 9 -1.37 -51.31 22.25
CA LEU A 9 -2.69 -51.89 21.90
C LEU A 9 -3.49 -52.12 23.19
N TRP A 10 -4.79 -51.81 23.17
CA TRP A 10 -5.77 -52.45 24.05
C TRP A 10 -7.00 -52.89 23.26
N SER A 11 -7.30 -54.17 23.39
CA SER A 11 -8.34 -54.90 22.70
C SER A 11 -9.63 -54.96 23.53
N SER A 12 -10.73 -54.97 22.82
CA SER A 12 -11.99 -55.70 22.95
C SER A 12 -12.63 -55.97 24.33
N ARG A 13 -13.90 -55.56 24.44
CA ARG A 13 -14.98 -56.47 24.97
C ARG A 13 -16.32 -56.13 24.30
N LEU A 14 -16.89 -57.14 23.68
CA LEU A 14 -18.29 -57.27 23.30
C LEU A 14 -19.18 -57.34 24.55
N HIS A 15 -20.31 -56.65 24.52
CA HIS A 15 -21.53 -57.12 25.18
C HIS A 15 -22.73 -56.84 24.29
N GLN A 16 -23.40 -57.92 23.95
CA GLN A 16 -24.72 -58.00 23.32
C GLN A 16 -25.79 -57.52 24.32
N LEU A 17 -26.75 -56.72 23.88
CA LEU A 17 -28.12 -56.69 24.40
C LEU A 17 -29.08 -56.15 23.32
N THR A 18 -29.94 -57.09 22.88
CA THR A 18 -31.38 -57.02 22.57
C THR A 18 -31.97 -55.86 21.75
N GLY A 19 -32.58 -56.30 20.70
CA GLY A 19 -33.36 -55.69 19.65
C GLY A 19 -34.44 -54.71 20.10
N ILE A 20 -34.46 -53.58 19.39
CA ILE A 20 -35.62 -52.76 19.19
C ILE A 20 -35.72 -52.51 17.68
N VAL A 21 -36.84 -53.05 17.13
CA VAL A 21 -37.18 -52.84 15.70
C VAL A 21 -37.67 -51.39 15.55
N MET A 22 -36.81 -50.53 15.05
CA MET A 22 -37.24 -49.20 14.57
C MET A 22 -37.53 -49.27 13.07
N ARG A 23 -38.75 -48.88 12.70
CA ARG A 23 -39.22 -48.71 11.32
C ARG A 23 -38.34 -47.67 10.62
N PRO A 24 -38.03 -47.81 9.33
CA PRO A 24 -37.25 -46.84 8.59
C PRO A 24 -38.11 -45.57 8.34
N PHE A 25 -37.81 -44.50 9.05
CA PHE A 25 -38.26 -43.17 8.66
C PHE A 25 -37.47 -42.74 7.42
N HIS A 26 -38.22 -42.28 6.40
CA HIS A 26 -37.67 -41.85 5.10
C HIS A 26 -36.59 -40.78 5.27
N ALA A 27 -35.34 -41.15 5.06
CA ALA A 27 -34.15 -40.31 5.15
C ALA A 27 -33.99 -39.30 3.98
N THR A 28 -34.93 -39.26 3.05
CA THR A 28 -34.82 -38.45 1.83
C THR A 28 -35.23 -36.99 1.98
N THR A 29 -36.10 -36.68 2.95
CA THR A 29 -36.63 -35.30 3.10
C THR A 29 -35.71 -34.35 3.89
N VAL A 30 -34.88 -34.91 4.80
CA VAL A 30 -33.98 -34.10 5.64
C VAL A 30 -32.72 -33.68 4.89
N ARG A 31 -32.22 -34.53 3.94
CA ARG A 31 -31.03 -34.18 3.13
C ARG A 31 -31.28 -33.03 2.18
N THR A 32 -32.46 -32.87 1.64
CA THR A 32 -32.78 -31.81 0.66
C THR A 32 -32.95 -30.42 1.36
N LEU A 33 -33.42 -30.42 2.59
CA LEU A 33 -33.53 -29.17 3.40
C LEU A 33 -32.18 -28.68 3.90
N LEU A 34 -31.28 -29.58 4.32
CA LEU A 34 -29.93 -29.21 4.77
C LEU A 34 -29.04 -28.71 3.62
N LEU A 35 -29.16 -29.30 2.40
CA LEU A 35 -28.41 -28.79 1.23
C LEU A 35 -28.91 -27.42 0.75
N ARG A 36 -30.21 -27.13 0.85
CA ARG A 36 -30.75 -25.81 0.49
C ARG A 36 -30.39 -24.71 1.48
N SER A 37 -30.28 -25.04 2.77
CA SER A 37 -29.81 -24.09 3.80
C SER A 37 -28.32 -23.79 3.70
N LEU A 38 -27.50 -24.79 3.31
CA LEU A 38 -26.05 -24.60 3.15
C LEU A 38 -25.70 -23.78 1.90
N THR A 39 -26.50 -23.90 0.80
CA THR A 39 -26.30 -23.09 -0.41
C THR A 39 -26.69 -21.62 -0.22
N LEU A 40 -27.63 -21.31 0.66
CA LEU A 40 -28.02 -19.91 0.97
C LEU A 40 -26.99 -19.21 1.86
N LEU A 41 -26.25 -19.94 2.70
CA LEU A 41 -25.20 -19.35 3.56
C LEU A 41 -23.91 -19.01 2.82
N MET A 42 -23.68 -19.60 1.61
CA MET A 42 -22.47 -19.35 0.81
C MET A 42 -22.58 -18.10 -0.09
N LEU A 43 -23.74 -17.44 -0.16
CA LEU A 43 -24.00 -16.32 -1.06
C LEU A 43 -23.92 -14.95 -0.42
N SER A 44 -23.60 -14.86 0.88
CA SER A 44 -23.41 -13.58 1.57
C SER A 44 -22.00 -13.41 2.08
N GLN A 45 -21.00 -13.48 1.19
CA GLN A 45 -19.72 -12.85 1.51
C GLN A 45 -19.95 -11.34 1.45
N PRO A 46 -19.70 -10.59 2.55
CA PRO A 46 -19.73 -9.14 2.46
C PRO A 46 -18.68 -8.73 1.42
N LEU A 47 -19.12 -8.07 0.35
CA LEU A 47 -18.24 -7.32 -0.53
C LEU A 47 -17.58 -6.27 0.39
N ILE A 48 -16.33 -6.50 0.77
CA ILE A 48 -15.53 -5.50 1.47
C ILE A 48 -15.31 -4.40 0.43
N ALA A 49 -16.09 -3.33 0.54
CA ALA A 49 -15.96 -2.17 -0.32
C ALA A 49 -14.57 -1.55 -0.11
N ASP A 50 -13.93 -1.14 -1.19
CA ASP A 50 -12.66 -0.41 -1.14
C ASP A 50 -12.89 0.91 -0.37
N PRO A 51 -12.25 1.14 0.79
CA PRO A 51 -12.46 2.34 1.59
C PRO A 51 -11.80 3.59 0.97
N ARG A 52 -11.02 3.43 -0.08
CA ARG A 52 -10.31 4.55 -0.71
C ARG A 52 -11.26 5.43 -1.48
N LEU A 53 -11.01 6.73 -1.40
CA LEU A 53 -11.74 7.79 -2.08
C LEU A 53 -10.88 8.39 -3.19
N ALA A 54 -11.54 8.78 -4.28
CA ALA A 54 -10.95 9.67 -5.28
C ALA A 54 -10.89 11.11 -4.72
N PRO A 55 -9.95 11.96 -5.20
CA PRO A 55 -9.84 13.33 -4.73
C PRO A 55 -11.10 14.15 -5.06
N ASP A 56 -11.56 14.91 -4.09
CA ASP A 56 -12.42 16.06 -4.32
C ASP A 56 -11.52 17.29 -4.48
N LEU A 57 -11.25 17.67 -5.72
CA LEU A 57 -10.32 18.75 -6.07
C LEU A 57 -10.75 20.11 -5.51
N GLN A 58 -12.00 20.28 -5.08
CA GLN A 58 -12.49 21.52 -4.49
C GLN A 58 -12.33 21.57 -2.96
N ALA A 59 -12.21 20.41 -2.30
CA ALA A 59 -12.31 20.34 -0.85
C ALA A 59 -10.98 20.24 -0.09
N LEU A 60 -9.90 19.71 -0.68
CA LEU A 60 -8.70 19.36 0.09
C LEU A 60 -7.41 19.89 -0.57
N HIS A 61 -6.98 21.06 -0.14
CA HIS A 61 -5.76 21.73 -0.63
C HIS A 61 -4.49 20.86 -0.59
N TRP A 62 -4.36 19.93 0.37
CA TRP A 62 -3.19 19.07 0.51
C TRP A 62 -3.04 18.05 -0.65
N GLN A 63 -4.12 17.73 -1.35
CA GLN A 63 -4.08 16.76 -2.44
C GLN A 63 -3.18 17.23 -3.59
N SER A 64 -3.14 18.54 -3.86
CA SER A 64 -2.27 19.09 -4.91
C SER A 64 -0.76 19.03 -4.58
N ALA A 65 -0.40 18.64 -3.35
CA ALA A 65 0.98 18.32 -2.99
C ALA A 65 1.39 16.89 -3.39
N MET A 66 0.43 16.03 -3.73
CA MET A 66 0.68 14.66 -4.15
C MET A 66 0.95 14.61 -5.65
N VAL A 67 1.98 13.89 -6.05
CA VAL A 67 2.38 13.75 -7.45
C VAL A 67 2.63 12.29 -7.79
N ARG A 68 2.40 11.92 -9.05
CA ARG A 68 2.80 10.63 -9.59
C ARG A 68 4.22 10.74 -10.13
N ILE A 69 5.02 9.69 -9.93
CA ILE A 69 6.35 9.58 -10.53
C ILE A 69 6.48 8.30 -11.35
N GLU A 70 7.23 8.40 -12.43
CA GLU A 70 7.62 7.29 -13.28
C GLU A 70 9.13 7.22 -13.33
N VAL A 71 9.66 6.05 -12.98
CA VAL A 71 11.09 5.80 -12.87
C VAL A 71 11.48 4.75 -13.90
N PRO A 72 12.32 5.09 -14.90
CA PRO A 72 12.82 4.10 -15.85
C PRO A 72 13.84 3.21 -15.14
N VAL A 73 13.66 1.89 -15.24
CA VAL A 73 14.56 0.90 -14.64
C VAL A 73 14.87 -0.22 -15.63
N ILE A 74 16.03 -0.84 -15.49
CA ILE A 74 16.45 -1.98 -16.29
C ILE A 74 16.73 -3.15 -15.36
N ARG A 75 16.03 -4.26 -15.58
CA ARG A 75 16.18 -5.49 -14.80
C ARG A 75 16.51 -6.68 -15.67
N SER A 76 17.26 -7.62 -15.11
CA SER A 76 17.47 -8.92 -15.75
C SER A 76 16.26 -9.82 -15.50
N VAL A 77 15.60 -10.25 -16.56
CA VAL A 77 14.51 -11.22 -16.53
C VAL A 77 14.92 -12.39 -17.40
N GLU A 78 15.06 -13.57 -16.83
CA GLU A 78 15.52 -14.78 -17.53
C GLU A 78 16.85 -14.59 -18.28
N GLY A 79 17.80 -13.87 -17.65
CA GLY A 79 19.12 -13.57 -18.21
C GLY A 79 19.12 -12.50 -19.31
N ARG A 80 18.02 -11.84 -19.60
CA ARG A 80 17.89 -10.75 -20.56
C ARG A 80 17.59 -9.44 -19.87
N MET A 81 18.29 -8.38 -20.23
CA MET A 81 18.01 -7.03 -19.76
C MET A 81 16.73 -6.51 -20.42
N ARG A 82 15.78 -6.08 -19.59
CA ARG A 82 14.50 -5.50 -20.04
C ARG A 82 14.27 -4.15 -19.38
N HIS A 83 13.66 -3.25 -20.14
CA HIS A 83 13.25 -1.94 -19.66
C HIS A 83 11.87 -2.03 -19.00
N PHE A 84 11.74 -1.40 -17.85
CA PHE A 84 10.49 -1.25 -17.12
C PHE A 84 10.29 0.21 -16.71
N THR A 85 9.06 0.57 -16.40
CA THR A 85 8.72 1.83 -15.74
C THR A 85 8.11 1.50 -14.38
N GLU A 86 8.79 1.89 -13.31
CA GLU A 86 8.19 1.85 -11.98
C GLU A 86 7.25 3.03 -11.81
N HIS A 87 6.01 2.72 -11.39
CA HIS A 87 4.98 3.71 -11.10
C HIS A 87 4.87 3.89 -9.59
N CYS A 88 5.23 5.07 -9.12
CA CYS A 88 5.24 5.41 -7.72
C CYS A 88 4.56 6.76 -7.46
N SER A 89 4.50 7.14 -6.21
CA SER A 89 3.98 8.41 -5.72
C SER A 89 5.09 9.23 -5.08
N ALA A 90 4.89 10.53 -4.98
CA ALA A 90 5.70 11.39 -4.13
C ALA A 90 4.85 12.52 -3.55
N THR A 91 5.38 13.18 -2.53
CA THR A 91 4.73 14.29 -1.82
C THR A 91 5.64 15.48 -1.79
N ALA A 92 5.18 16.65 -2.25
CA ALA A 92 5.87 17.91 -2.06
C ALA A 92 5.90 18.27 -0.57
N ILE A 93 7.09 18.42 0.01
CA ILE A 93 7.28 18.64 1.45
C ILE A 93 7.86 19.99 1.82
N THR A 94 8.25 20.79 0.83
CA THR A 94 8.73 22.16 1.02
C THR A 94 8.08 23.10 0.02
N PRO A 95 7.87 24.38 0.39
CA PRO A 95 7.34 25.39 -0.54
C PRO A 95 8.39 25.88 -1.52
N GLY A 96 7.93 26.52 -2.57
CA GLY A 96 8.72 27.33 -3.49
C GLY A 96 9.21 26.58 -4.72
N PRO A 97 10.01 27.27 -5.56
CA PRO A 97 10.47 26.73 -6.83
C PRO A 97 11.49 25.59 -6.66
N ASP A 98 12.21 25.54 -5.53
CA ASP A 98 13.15 24.47 -5.18
C ASP A 98 12.48 23.44 -4.27
N THR A 99 11.29 23.03 -4.65
CA THR A 99 10.48 22.05 -3.91
C THR A 99 11.23 20.75 -3.74
N LEU A 100 11.30 20.27 -2.49
CA LEU A 100 11.71 18.91 -2.19
C LEU A 100 10.49 17.99 -2.19
N LEU A 101 10.68 16.83 -2.79
CA LEU A 101 9.70 15.75 -2.89
C LEU A 101 10.18 14.58 -2.06
N LEU A 102 9.26 13.97 -1.34
CA LEU A 102 9.50 12.76 -0.56
C LEU A 102 8.82 11.58 -1.24
N SER A 103 9.55 10.48 -1.43
CA SER A 103 9.09 9.22 -2.02
C SER A 103 9.72 8.04 -1.29
N ALA A 104 9.47 6.79 -1.74
CA ALA A 104 10.08 5.58 -1.24
C ALA A 104 11.38 5.26 -2.01
N TRP A 105 12.39 4.73 -1.30
CA TRP A 105 13.68 4.35 -1.92
C TRP A 105 13.53 3.20 -2.92
N HIS A 106 12.72 2.18 -2.63
CA HIS A 106 12.58 1.02 -3.49
C HIS A 106 12.06 1.36 -4.90
N CYS A 107 11.42 2.53 -5.07
CA CYS A 107 11.05 3.04 -6.40
C CYS A 107 12.27 3.35 -7.28
N PHE A 108 13.47 3.50 -6.69
CA PHE A 108 14.71 3.90 -7.35
C PHE A 108 15.81 2.85 -7.21
N GLU A 109 15.54 1.68 -6.62
CA GLU A 109 16.55 0.65 -6.34
C GLU A 109 17.35 0.26 -7.56
N ASP A 110 16.69 0.08 -8.72
CA ASP A 110 17.33 -0.29 -9.98
C ASP A 110 17.50 0.90 -10.94
N TYR A 111 17.35 2.12 -10.45
CA TYR A 111 17.47 3.32 -11.26
C TYR A 111 18.93 3.74 -11.45
N ALA A 112 19.32 4.00 -12.71
CA ALA A 112 20.54 4.71 -13.05
C ALA A 112 20.22 5.88 -13.99
N ALA A 113 20.91 7.01 -13.82
CA ALA A 113 20.65 8.23 -14.61
C ALA A 113 20.83 8.05 -16.12
N THR A 114 21.60 7.03 -16.54
CA THR A 114 21.78 6.64 -17.94
C THR A 114 20.53 6.00 -18.58
N GLN A 115 19.54 5.61 -17.77
CA GLN A 115 18.30 4.99 -18.25
C GLN A 115 17.24 6.03 -18.68
N GLY A 116 17.50 7.30 -18.43
CA GLY A 116 16.61 8.42 -18.71
C GLY A 116 16.19 9.16 -17.45
N PRO A 117 15.49 10.30 -17.60
CA PRO A 117 15.04 11.11 -16.46
C PRO A 117 13.89 10.45 -15.73
N ILE A 118 13.86 10.60 -14.40
CA ILE A 118 12.67 10.36 -13.60
C ILE A 118 11.64 11.42 -13.98
N GLN A 119 10.40 11.00 -14.27
CA GLN A 119 9.31 11.86 -14.66
C GLN A 119 8.33 12.08 -13.49
N LEU A 120 7.97 13.32 -13.24
CA LEU A 120 6.94 13.72 -12.30
C LEU A 120 5.71 14.21 -13.06
N PHE A 121 4.53 13.82 -12.61
CA PHE A 121 3.24 14.24 -13.13
C PHE A 121 2.42 14.89 -12.01
N ALA A 122 2.22 16.20 -12.12
CA ALA A 122 1.39 16.95 -11.19
C ALA A 122 -0.10 16.75 -11.54
N GLN A 123 -1.00 16.77 -10.55
CA GLN A 123 -2.43 16.57 -10.80
C GLN A 123 -3.05 17.60 -11.75
N HIS A 124 -2.60 18.84 -11.69
CA HIS A 124 -3.08 19.94 -12.55
C HIS A 124 -2.49 19.89 -13.97
N SER A 125 -1.49 19.05 -14.21
CA SER A 125 -0.81 18.88 -15.51
C SER A 125 -0.43 17.42 -15.73
N PRO A 126 -1.42 16.50 -15.81
CA PRO A 126 -1.17 15.07 -15.83
C PRO A 126 -0.46 14.59 -17.11
N ASP A 127 -0.54 15.36 -18.19
CA ASP A 127 0.06 15.02 -19.49
C ASP A 127 1.37 15.78 -19.77
N SER A 128 1.84 16.59 -18.80
CA SER A 128 3.06 17.40 -18.94
C SER A 128 4.08 16.96 -17.89
N PRO A 129 4.89 15.93 -18.17
CA PRO A 129 5.88 15.44 -17.23
C PRO A 129 6.99 16.45 -16.99
N LEU A 130 7.42 16.56 -15.74
CA LEU A 130 8.55 17.36 -15.31
C LEU A 130 9.70 16.43 -14.91
N PRO A 131 10.92 16.63 -15.43
CA PRO A 131 12.06 15.85 -15.01
C PRO A 131 12.45 16.20 -13.57
N VAL A 132 12.68 15.16 -12.77
CA VAL A 132 13.17 15.28 -11.40
C VAL A 132 14.46 14.49 -11.23
N ARG A 133 15.27 14.86 -10.24
CA ARG A 133 16.48 14.14 -9.88
C ARG A 133 16.42 13.66 -8.43
N LEU A 134 16.94 12.49 -8.19
CA LEU A 134 17.18 11.95 -6.85
C LEU A 134 18.33 12.71 -6.19
N ILE A 135 18.12 13.21 -4.98
CA ILE A 135 19.16 13.93 -4.20
C ILE A 135 19.83 12.96 -3.25
N ILE A 136 19.03 12.28 -2.42
CA ILE A 136 19.49 11.36 -1.38
C ILE A 136 18.37 10.38 -1.05
N SER A 137 18.76 9.19 -0.59
CA SER A 137 17.82 8.18 -0.10
C SER A 137 18.35 7.44 1.11
N GLY A 138 17.50 6.64 1.74
CA GLY A 138 17.90 5.74 2.82
C GLY A 138 18.69 4.52 2.36
N GLY A 139 18.60 4.16 1.07
CA GLY A 139 19.41 3.12 0.43
C GLY A 139 19.04 1.68 0.79
N SER A 140 17.89 1.43 1.42
CA SER A 140 17.43 0.08 1.77
C SER A 140 15.94 0.07 2.14
N MET A 141 15.33 -1.12 2.14
CA MET A 141 13.95 -1.32 2.61
C MET A 141 13.76 -0.97 4.10
N SER A 142 14.78 -1.06 4.93
CA SER A 142 14.72 -0.64 6.34
C SER A 142 14.76 0.89 6.50
N ALA A 143 15.22 1.61 5.48
CA ALA A 143 15.25 3.06 5.40
C ALA A 143 14.61 3.50 4.06
N ASP A 144 13.38 3.06 3.82
CA ASP A 144 12.68 3.17 2.55
C ASP A 144 12.09 4.57 2.32
N TRP A 145 12.98 5.52 2.13
CA TRP A 145 12.64 6.91 1.79
C TRP A 145 13.64 7.48 0.77
N ALA A 146 13.19 8.41 -0.03
CA ALA A 146 13.99 9.13 -1.02
C ALA A 146 13.56 10.60 -1.11
N ILE A 147 14.51 11.51 -1.31
CA ILE A 147 14.26 12.94 -1.53
C ILE A 147 14.69 13.29 -2.95
N LEU A 148 13.75 13.92 -3.69
CA LEU A 148 13.96 14.38 -5.05
C LEU A 148 13.73 15.88 -5.13
N THR A 149 14.16 16.48 -6.23
CA THR A 149 13.84 17.86 -6.60
C THR A 149 13.62 17.95 -8.12
N PRO A 150 12.76 18.85 -8.61
CA PRO A 150 12.69 19.17 -10.03
C PRO A 150 14.06 19.57 -10.60
N VAL A 151 14.33 19.22 -11.84
CA VAL A 151 15.57 19.61 -12.53
C VAL A 151 15.58 21.10 -12.81
N THR A 152 14.42 21.66 -13.13
CA THR A 152 14.20 23.11 -13.31
C THR A 152 13.32 23.64 -12.19
N SER A 153 13.65 24.80 -11.65
CA SER A 153 12.83 25.47 -10.64
C SER A 153 11.39 25.59 -11.09
N THR A 154 10.48 24.94 -10.35
CA THR A 154 9.06 24.93 -10.67
C THR A 154 8.21 24.84 -9.40
N VAL A 155 7.00 25.39 -9.46
CA VAL A 155 6.02 25.29 -8.37
C VAL A 155 5.09 24.11 -8.64
N ILE A 156 5.06 23.16 -7.72
CA ILE A 156 4.25 21.94 -7.83
C ILE A 156 2.84 22.11 -7.19
N GLY A 157 2.43 23.31 -6.89
CA GLY A 157 1.15 23.57 -6.22
C GLY A 157 1.30 23.68 -4.70
N ALA A 158 0.56 22.86 -3.94
CA ALA A 158 0.67 22.83 -2.48
C ALA A 158 1.89 22.02 -2.01
N TRP A 159 2.16 22.10 -0.71
CA TRP A 159 3.15 21.30 -0.03
C TRP A 159 2.64 20.89 1.36
N ILE A 160 3.15 19.78 1.89
CA ILE A 160 2.77 19.22 3.20
C ILE A 160 4.03 19.09 4.04
N PRO A 161 4.19 19.85 5.14
CA PRO A 161 5.38 19.76 5.96
C PRO A 161 5.46 18.42 6.69
N LEU A 162 6.69 17.96 6.95
CA LEU A 162 6.94 16.81 7.81
C LEU A 162 6.47 17.09 9.24
N SER A 163 6.00 16.04 9.91
CA SER A 163 5.72 16.08 11.35
C SER A 163 7.01 15.95 12.15
N SER A 164 7.19 16.81 13.15
CA SER A 164 8.30 16.71 14.12
C SER A 164 8.10 15.60 15.15
N HIS A 165 6.95 14.95 15.16
CA HIS A 165 6.63 13.89 16.11
C HIS A 165 6.20 12.66 15.33
N PRO A 166 6.70 11.47 15.70
CA PRO A 166 6.29 10.23 15.07
C PRO A 166 4.78 9.98 15.30
N ALA A 167 4.17 9.24 14.41
CA ALA A 167 2.85 8.70 14.65
C ALA A 167 2.95 7.57 15.69
N GLN A 168 2.07 7.58 16.67
CA GLN A 168 2.00 6.56 17.71
C GLN A 168 0.92 5.53 17.36
N ARG A 169 0.97 4.34 17.99
CA ARG A 169 -0.12 3.35 17.89
C ARG A 169 -1.46 4.00 18.26
N GLY A 170 -2.49 3.73 17.45
CA GLY A 170 -3.82 4.34 17.60
C GLY A 170 -3.96 5.74 17.02
N THR A 171 -2.89 6.33 16.46
CA THR A 171 -3.00 7.62 15.74
C THR A 171 -3.84 7.42 14.50
N ARG A 172 -4.92 8.22 14.34
CA ARG A 172 -5.71 8.29 13.11
C ARG A 172 -4.87 8.97 12.02
N VAL A 173 -4.86 8.35 10.85
CA VAL A 173 -4.06 8.81 9.71
C VAL A 173 -4.85 8.69 8.40
N ILE A 174 -4.31 9.28 7.36
CA ILE A 174 -4.79 9.17 5.98
C ILE A 174 -3.64 8.58 5.18
N ALA A 175 -3.88 7.51 4.42
CA ALA A 175 -2.92 7.05 3.43
C ALA A 175 -3.28 7.62 2.06
N ALA A 176 -2.33 8.25 1.36
CA ALA A 176 -2.59 8.86 0.06
C ALA A 176 -1.47 8.54 -0.93
N GLY A 177 -1.84 8.19 -2.16
CA GLY A 177 -0.89 7.89 -3.23
C GLY A 177 -1.60 7.58 -4.55
N PHE A 178 -0.85 7.56 -5.64
CA PHE A 178 -1.38 7.24 -6.97
C PHE A 178 -1.47 5.71 -7.13
N ALA A 179 -2.66 5.24 -7.43
CA ALA A 179 -2.94 3.83 -7.60
C ALA A 179 -3.99 3.62 -8.70
N PRO A 180 -4.23 2.40 -9.18
CA PRO A 180 -5.35 2.12 -10.07
C PRO A 180 -6.66 2.62 -9.49
N THR A 181 -7.42 3.35 -10.30
CA THR A 181 -8.71 3.95 -9.89
C THR A 181 -9.87 2.95 -9.93
N THR A 182 -9.68 1.85 -10.64
CA THR A 182 -10.64 0.75 -10.70
C THR A 182 -10.08 -0.45 -9.94
N ASP A 183 -10.95 -1.30 -9.43
CA ASP A 183 -10.59 -2.56 -8.77
C ASP A 183 -10.11 -3.59 -9.81
N SER A 184 -9.07 -3.22 -10.56
CA SER A 184 -8.41 -4.14 -11.47
C SER A 184 -7.55 -5.11 -10.65
N SER A 185 -8.20 -6.13 -10.09
CA SER A 185 -7.57 -7.38 -9.66
C SER A 185 -6.99 -8.18 -10.85
N ARG A 186 -7.13 -7.66 -12.08
CA ARG A 186 -6.51 -8.23 -13.26
C ARG A 186 -5.02 -7.92 -13.22
N SER A 187 -4.21 -8.98 -13.24
CA SER A 187 -2.82 -8.94 -13.64
C SER A 187 -2.69 -8.10 -14.93
N GLU A 188 -1.69 -7.23 -14.99
CA GLU A 188 -1.32 -6.52 -16.22
C GLU A 188 -0.91 -7.59 -17.25
N GLU A 189 -1.88 -8.08 -18.03
CA GLU A 189 -1.62 -9.02 -19.13
C GLU A 189 -0.82 -8.28 -20.21
N PRO A 190 0.19 -8.93 -20.80
CA PRO A 190 0.96 -8.32 -21.87
C PRO A 190 0.05 -7.94 -23.04
N GLY A 191 -0.05 -6.64 -23.35
CA GLY A 191 -0.85 -6.11 -24.46
C GLY A 191 -2.17 -5.44 -24.05
N GLU A 192 -2.57 -5.47 -22.79
CA GLU A 192 -3.69 -4.66 -22.29
C GLU A 192 -3.25 -3.20 -22.00
N THR A 193 -4.17 -2.26 -22.21
CA THR A 193 -3.95 -0.87 -21.83
C THR A 193 -3.82 -0.79 -20.31
N PRO A 194 -2.72 -0.22 -19.79
CA PRO A 194 -2.54 -0.10 -18.33
C PRO A 194 -3.73 0.59 -17.69
N PRO A 195 -4.18 0.15 -16.51
CA PRO A 195 -5.29 0.79 -15.82
C PRO A 195 -4.97 2.25 -15.51
N SER A 196 -5.96 3.11 -15.67
CA SER A 196 -5.87 4.52 -15.29
C SER A 196 -5.44 4.64 -13.82
N ARG A 197 -4.39 5.44 -13.56
CA ARG A 197 -3.84 5.69 -12.22
C ARG A 197 -4.19 7.11 -11.79
N GLY A 198 -4.90 7.23 -10.70
CA GLY A 198 -5.26 8.50 -10.09
C GLY A 198 -4.79 8.60 -8.65
N LEU A 199 -4.84 9.80 -8.09
CA LEU A 199 -4.70 9.94 -6.66
C LEU A 199 -5.87 9.24 -5.97
N MET A 200 -5.56 8.36 -5.04
CA MET A 200 -6.52 7.68 -4.17
C MET A 200 -6.07 7.85 -2.73
N TYR A 201 -7.00 7.95 -1.80
CA TYR A 201 -6.66 8.05 -0.39
C TYR A 201 -7.65 7.29 0.49
N ASP A 202 -7.12 6.68 1.55
CA ASP A 202 -7.89 6.07 2.64
C ASP A 202 -8.02 7.13 3.75
N PRO A 203 -9.22 7.67 4.01
CA PRO A 203 -9.38 8.89 4.82
C PRO A 203 -9.30 8.67 6.32
N ASP A 204 -9.49 7.44 6.80
CA ASP A 204 -9.69 7.16 8.24
C ASP A 204 -9.17 5.78 8.64
N CYS A 205 -7.89 5.65 8.67
CA CYS A 205 -7.21 4.46 9.14
C CYS A 205 -6.33 4.76 10.37
N VAL A 206 -5.76 3.75 11.01
CA VAL A 206 -4.99 3.91 12.24
C VAL A 206 -3.61 3.25 12.16
N VAL A 207 -2.65 3.81 12.89
CA VAL A 207 -1.35 3.19 13.10
C VAL A 207 -1.48 2.02 14.06
N ILE A 208 -1.14 0.80 13.62
CA ILE A 208 -1.20 -0.44 14.40
C ILE A 208 0.11 -0.66 15.16
N VAL A 209 1.24 -0.47 14.48
CA VAL A 209 2.59 -0.63 15.05
C VAL A 209 3.43 0.57 14.65
N ALA A 210 3.96 1.30 15.64
CA ALA A 210 4.76 2.51 15.43
C ALA A 210 6.26 2.31 15.70
N THR A 211 6.63 1.25 16.42
CA THR A 211 8.01 1.03 16.91
C THR A 211 8.89 0.20 15.97
N SER A 212 8.31 -0.37 14.91
CA SER A 212 9.04 -1.12 13.88
C SER A 212 9.44 -0.21 12.72
N GLN A 213 10.48 -0.61 11.99
CA GLN A 213 10.83 -0.04 10.68
C GLN A 213 10.82 -1.17 9.65
N PRO A 214 9.82 -1.17 8.74
CA PRO A 214 8.74 -0.19 8.59
C PRO A 214 7.68 -0.27 9.70
N ALA A 215 7.04 0.85 10.00
CA ALA A 215 5.84 0.92 10.82
C ALA A 215 4.62 0.38 10.06
N ARG A 216 3.52 0.08 10.75
CA ARG A 216 2.33 -0.54 10.15
C ARG A 216 1.05 0.19 10.50
N SER A 217 0.15 0.28 9.52
CA SER A 217 -1.23 0.78 9.68
C SER A 217 -2.24 -0.19 9.07
N ASP A 218 -3.52 0.00 9.36
CA ASP A 218 -4.64 -0.69 8.69
C ASP A 218 -5.15 0.04 7.45
N CYS A 219 -4.39 1.03 6.96
CA CYS A 219 -4.71 1.74 5.73
C CYS A 219 -4.64 0.83 4.51
N VAL A 220 -5.52 1.08 3.54
CA VAL A 220 -5.47 0.42 2.24
C VAL A 220 -4.51 1.17 1.31
N ALA A 221 -3.43 0.50 0.92
CA ALA A 221 -2.46 1.00 -0.06
C ALA A 221 -2.29 -0.03 -1.17
N LYS A 222 -2.57 0.34 -2.43
CA LYS A 222 -2.42 -0.53 -3.61
C LYS A 222 -1.16 -0.18 -4.39
N LYS A 223 -0.77 -1.06 -5.33
CA LYS A 223 0.42 -0.90 -6.21
C LYS A 223 0.42 0.49 -6.87
N GLY A 224 1.53 1.20 -6.76
CA GLY A 224 1.69 2.60 -7.21
C GLY A 224 1.54 3.64 -6.10
N ALA A 225 0.90 3.31 -4.96
CA ALA A 225 0.88 4.18 -3.80
C ALA A 225 2.24 4.26 -3.07
N SER A 226 3.19 3.40 -3.39
CA SER A 226 4.59 3.45 -2.92
C SER A 226 5.17 4.85 -3.06
N GLY A 227 5.80 5.37 -2.02
CA GLY A 227 6.30 6.76 -1.97
C GLY A 227 5.23 7.82 -1.68
N GLY A 228 3.96 7.44 -1.64
CA GLY A 228 2.88 8.30 -1.15
C GLY A 228 2.99 8.56 0.35
N ALA A 229 2.07 9.35 0.89
CA ALA A 229 2.15 9.84 2.25
C ALA A 229 1.19 9.13 3.21
N ILE A 230 1.67 8.88 4.42
CA ILE A 230 0.82 8.73 5.60
C ILE A 230 0.72 10.11 6.27
N LEU A 231 -0.49 10.64 6.35
CA LEU A 231 -0.79 11.99 6.81
C LEU A 231 -1.54 11.94 8.14
N ARG A 232 -1.19 12.86 9.05
CA ARG A 232 -1.92 13.09 10.29
C ARG A 232 -2.56 14.47 10.25
N ARG A 233 -3.85 14.56 10.61
CA ARG A 233 -4.52 15.84 10.82
C ARG A 233 -4.01 16.50 12.10
N THR A 234 -3.80 17.81 12.04
CA THR A 234 -3.50 18.65 13.21
C THR A 234 -4.80 19.15 13.84
N ALA A 235 -4.71 19.71 15.04
CA ALA A 235 -5.86 20.33 15.71
C ALA A 235 -6.45 21.53 14.91
N SER A 236 -5.64 22.18 14.06
CA SER A 236 -6.10 23.24 13.16
C SER A 236 -6.74 22.74 11.85
N GLY A 237 -6.88 21.41 11.67
CA GLY A 237 -7.42 20.82 10.46
C GLY A 237 -6.43 20.66 9.30
N SER A 238 -5.23 21.24 9.40
CA SER A 238 -4.16 21.01 8.42
C SER A 238 -3.60 19.59 8.52
N VAL A 239 -2.78 19.16 7.56
CA VAL A 239 -2.15 17.86 7.57
C VAL A 239 -0.63 17.95 7.66
N ARG A 240 0.00 16.88 8.18
CA ARG A 240 1.44 16.69 8.21
C ARG A 240 1.82 15.30 7.78
N VAL A 241 2.93 15.18 7.06
CA VAL A 241 3.47 13.86 6.70
C VAL A 241 4.11 13.24 7.94
N VAL A 242 3.66 12.05 8.32
CA VAL A 242 4.20 11.23 9.41
C VAL A 242 4.89 9.97 8.92
N GLY A 243 4.68 9.60 7.64
CA GLY A 243 5.29 8.43 7.04
C GLY A 243 5.27 8.46 5.51
N VAL A 244 6.14 7.65 4.91
CA VAL A 244 6.18 7.33 3.48
C VAL A 244 5.65 5.92 3.28
N ILE A 245 4.67 5.73 2.41
CA ILE A 245 4.13 4.41 2.08
C ILE A 245 5.23 3.58 1.41
N SER A 246 5.53 2.42 2.00
CA SER A 246 6.55 1.48 1.52
C SER A 246 5.93 0.28 0.81
N ALA A 247 4.93 -0.34 1.44
CA ALA A 247 4.27 -1.53 0.91
C ALA A 247 2.83 -1.62 1.42
N GLY A 248 2.04 -2.52 0.86
CA GLY A 248 0.71 -2.84 1.34
C GLY A 248 0.21 -4.16 0.77
N ASP A 249 -0.77 -4.78 1.43
CA ASP A 249 -1.45 -5.98 0.94
C ASP A 249 -2.59 -5.63 -0.05
N GLY A 250 -2.84 -4.35 -0.25
CA GLY A 250 -3.91 -3.83 -1.12
C GLY A 250 -5.31 -3.89 -0.52
N THR A 251 -5.48 -4.40 0.70
CA THR A 251 -6.79 -4.66 1.31
C THR A 251 -6.97 -4.11 2.72
N SER A 252 -5.98 -4.24 3.60
CA SER A 252 -6.18 -3.97 5.02
C SER A 252 -4.92 -3.59 5.79
N VAL A 253 -3.75 -3.71 5.19
CA VAL A 253 -2.48 -3.40 5.86
C VAL A 253 -1.57 -2.64 4.93
N SER A 254 -0.99 -1.57 5.43
CA SER A 254 0.13 -0.89 4.79
C SER A 254 1.30 -0.73 5.74
N TYR A 255 2.49 -0.72 5.15
CA TYR A 255 3.76 -0.46 5.81
C TYR A 255 4.28 0.90 5.37
N PHE A 256 4.86 1.64 6.30
CA PHE A 256 5.40 2.96 6.01
C PHE A 256 6.69 3.23 6.77
N HIS A 257 7.57 4.04 6.19
CA HIS A 257 8.76 4.55 6.86
C HIS A 257 8.41 5.85 7.60
N PRO A 258 8.60 5.95 8.93
CA PRO A 258 8.37 7.17 9.70
C PRO A 258 9.27 8.32 9.25
N THR A 259 8.76 9.57 9.25
CA THR A 259 9.46 10.74 8.69
C THR A 259 10.03 11.69 9.73
N ASP A 260 9.83 11.45 11.03
CA ASP A 260 10.32 12.33 12.10
C ASP A 260 11.85 12.47 12.11
N GLY A 261 12.60 11.42 11.76
CA GLY A 261 14.05 11.46 11.58
C GLY A 261 14.57 12.24 10.37
N LEU A 262 13.68 12.59 9.40
CA LEU A 262 14.08 13.24 8.14
C LEU A 262 14.13 14.77 8.21
N ILE A 263 13.57 15.40 9.24
CA ILE A 263 13.41 16.86 9.32
C ILE A 263 14.75 17.59 9.20
N ASN A 264 15.78 17.12 9.92
CA ASN A 264 17.08 17.75 9.88
C ASN A 264 17.77 17.56 8.53
N ARG A 265 17.57 16.41 7.87
CA ARG A 265 18.06 16.19 6.50
C ARG A 265 17.39 17.12 5.51
N VAL A 266 16.06 17.28 5.57
CA VAL A 266 15.32 18.20 4.71
C VAL A 266 15.79 19.64 4.92
N ARG A 267 16.05 20.04 6.17
CA ARG A 267 16.57 21.40 6.46
C ARG A 267 17.97 21.65 5.89
N SER A 268 18.85 20.65 5.89
CA SER A 268 20.21 20.77 5.35
C SER A 268 20.28 20.80 3.82
N LEU A 269 19.19 20.44 3.13
CA LEU A 269 19.08 20.45 1.66
C LEU A 269 18.51 21.76 1.10
N ARG A 270 18.12 22.68 1.98
CA ARG A 270 17.58 24.00 1.66
C ARG A 270 18.64 25.06 1.88
#